data_1054abab08e7089762ddd36d2f55e873
#
_entry.id   1054abab08e7089762ddd36d2f55e873
#
_cell.length_a   1.000
_cell.length_b   1.000
_cell.length_c   1.000
_cell.angle_alpha   90.00
_cell.angle_beta   90.00
_cell.angle_gamma   90.00
#
_symmetry.space_group_name_H-M   'P 1'
#
loop_
_entity.id
_entity.type
_entity.pdbx_description
1 polymer ?
#
loop_
_entity_poly.entity_id
_entity_poly.type
_entity_poly.pdbx_seq_one_letter_code
_entity_poly.pdbx_strand_id
1 'polypeptide(L)' 'MNNTSKREMLERIYGDTLAADVANWSEQGQTWQQIADSIATRVDVRVSRVSLREWYGQVAA' A
#
# COMPACT_ATOMS: atom_id res chain seq x y z
N MET A 1 16.17 -7.21 9.65
CA MET A 1 14.79 -7.05 9.65
C MET A 1 14.16 -7.23 8.34
N ASN A 2 12.91 -7.41 8.33
CA ASN A 2 12.23 -7.86 7.16
C ASN A 2 11.12 -6.88 6.78
N ASN A 3 10.46 -7.15 5.67
CA ASN A 3 9.41 -6.29 5.18
C ASN A 3 8.19 -6.26 6.07
N THR A 4 8.04 -7.25 6.93
CA THR A 4 6.90 -7.33 7.82
C THR A 4 6.84 -6.14 8.77
N SER A 5 7.98 -5.75 9.32
CA SER A 5 8.03 -4.61 10.23
C SER A 5 7.60 -3.32 9.54
N LYS A 6 8.06 -3.13 8.31
CA LYS A 6 7.69 -1.92 7.56
C LYS A 6 6.21 -1.92 7.22
N ARG A 7 5.68 -3.07 6.84
CA ARG A 7 4.26 -3.20 6.55
C ARG A 7 3.41 -2.89 7.78
N GLU A 8 3.80 -3.43 8.92
CA GLU A 8 3.06 -3.18 10.16
C GLU A 8 3.08 -1.70 10.52
N MET A 9 4.24 -1.06 10.36
CA MET A 9 4.36 0.36 10.64
C MET A 9 3.45 1.17 9.73
N LEU A 10 3.45 0.86 8.45
CA LEU A 10 2.60 1.55 7.49
C LEU A 10 1.13 1.37 7.82
N GLU A 11 0.73 0.15 8.14
CA GLU A 11 -0.67 -0.12 8.48
C GLU A 11 -1.09 0.62 9.74
N ARG A 12 -0.18 0.76 10.68
CA ARG A 12 -0.46 1.49 11.92
C ARG A 12 -0.63 2.98 11.66
N ILE A 13 0.24 3.55 10.83
CA ILE A 13 0.18 4.97 10.49
C ILE A 13 -1.03 5.29 9.64
N TYR A 14 -1.30 4.47 8.64
CA TYR A 14 -2.39 4.70 7.71
C TYR A 14 -3.75 4.39 8.34
N GLY A 15 -3.83 3.30 9.07
CA GLY A 15 -5.08 2.83 9.64
C GLY A 15 -5.52 1.51 9.06
N ASP A 16 -6.63 1.01 9.58
CA ASP A 16 -7.11 -0.34 9.24
C ASP A 16 -7.65 -0.45 7.82
N THR A 17 -7.88 0.67 7.15
CA THR A 17 -8.50 0.66 5.83
C THR A 17 -7.49 0.54 4.69
N LEU A 18 -6.20 0.43 5.00
CA LEU A 18 -5.18 0.43 3.96
C LEU A 18 -5.40 -0.65 2.91
N ALA A 19 -5.64 -1.89 3.34
CA ALA A 19 -5.85 -2.99 2.40
C ALA A 19 -7.08 -2.75 1.53
N ALA A 20 -8.16 -2.25 2.13
CA ALA A 20 -9.38 -1.95 1.38
C ALA A 20 -9.16 -0.82 0.39
N ASP A 21 -8.42 0.20 0.79
CA ASP A 21 -8.13 1.32 -0.10
C ASP A 21 -7.25 0.88 -1.27
N VAL A 22 -6.25 0.04 -1.02
CA VAL A 22 -5.40 -0.49 -2.08
C VAL A 22 -6.24 -1.28 -3.08
N ALA A 23 -7.13 -2.14 -2.59
CA ALA A 23 -8.00 -2.92 -3.47
C ALA A 23 -8.90 -2.02 -4.30
N ASN A 24 -9.44 -0.97 -3.69
CA ASN A 24 -10.32 -0.03 -4.37
C ASN A 24 -9.57 0.74 -5.46
N TRP A 25 -8.37 1.22 -5.15
CA TRP A 25 -7.56 1.93 -6.14
C TRP A 25 -7.20 1.00 -7.31
N SER A 26 -6.89 -0.24 -7.02
CA SER A 26 -6.57 -1.20 -8.07
C SER A 26 -7.77 -1.44 -8.97
N GLU A 27 -8.98 -1.52 -8.40
CA GLU A 27 -10.19 -1.65 -9.18
C GLU A 27 -10.44 -0.45 -10.07
N GLN A 28 -10.00 0.72 -9.64
CA GLN A 28 -10.13 1.95 -10.43
C GLN A 28 -9.09 2.03 -11.54
N GLY A 29 -8.21 1.04 -11.64
CA GLY A 29 -7.21 0.99 -12.71
C GLY A 29 -5.90 1.65 -12.35
N GLN A 30 -5.66 1.98 -11.09
CA GLN A 30 -4.39 2.58 -10.70
C GLN A 30 -3.28 1.54 -10.72
N THR A 31 -2.10 1.98 -11.18
CA THR A 31 -0.91 1.12 -11.12
C THR A 31 -0.35 1.09 -9.71
N TRP A 32 0.54 0.14 -9.46
CA TRP A 32 1.19 0.08 -8.15
C TRP A 32 1.99 1.34 -7.84
N GLN A 33 2.56 1.96 -8.87
CA GLN A 33 3.28 3.22 -8.68
C GLN A 33 2.31 4.33 -8.24
N GLN A 34 1.16 4.40 -8.86
CA GLN A 34 0.15 5.40 -8.49
C GLN A 34 -0.36 5.18 -7.08
N ILE A 35 -0.55 3.91 -6.70
CA ILE A 35 -0.99 3.58 -5.34
C ILE A 35 0.07 3.99 -4.33
N ALA A 36 1.35 3.72 -4.64
CA ALA A 36 2.44 4.13 -3.78
C ALA A 36 2.48 5.64 -3.60
N ASP A 37 2.25 6.39 -4.68
CA ASP A 37 2.22 7.84 -4.62
C ASP A 37 1.05 8.34 -3.77
N SER A 38 -0.10 7.70 -3.88
CA SER A 38 -1.26 8.06 -3.08
C SER A 38 -0.99 7.86 -1.59
N ILE A 39 -0.36 6.76 -1.24
CA ILE A 39 0.00 6.48 0.15
C ILE A 39 1.00 7.52 0.66
N ALA A 40 2.02 7.81 -0.14
CA ALA A 40 3.03 8.79 0.24
C ALA A 40 2.42 10.17 0.49
N THR A 41 1.43 10.53 -0.31
CA THR A 41 0.75 11.81 -0.14
C THR A 41 -0.08 11.85 1.15
N ARG A 42 -0.69 10.72 1.50
CA ARG A 42 -1.57 10.69 2.67
C ARG A 42 -0.82 10.64 3.99
N VAL A 43 0.24 9.84 4.07
CA VAL A 43 0.89 9.57 5.36
C VAL A 43 2.37 9.92 5.35
N ASP A 44 2.85 10.48 4.28
CA ASP A 44 4.25 10.92 4.15
C ASP A 44 5.25 9.77 4.39
N VAL A 45 4.86 8.58 3.96
CA VAL A 45 5.72 7.39 4.04
C VAL A 45 5.93 6.85 2.65
N ARG A 46 7.18 6.68 2.26
CA ARG A 46 7.50 6.16 0.94
C ARG A 46 7.57 4.64 0.98
N VAL A 47 6.81 4.02 0.11
CA VAL A 47 6.79 2.58 -0.05
C VAL A 47 7.01 2.27 -1.52
N SER A 48 7.87 1.31 -1.82
CA SER A 48 8.11 0.95 -3.21
C SER A 48 6.90 0.20 -3.77
N ARG A 49 6.70 0.33 -5.09
CA ARG A 49 5.63 -0.39 -5.77
C ARG A 49 5.82 -1.90 -5.63
N VAL A 50 7.06 -2.35 -5.58
CA VAL A 50 7.35 -3.78 -5.45
C VAL A 50 6.87 -4.29 -4.10
N SER A 51 7.14 -3.55 -3.02
CA SER A 51 6.70 -3.93 -1.69
C SER A 51 5.18 -3.98 -1.61
N LEU A 52 4.51 -2.97 -2.16
CA LEU A 52 3.05 -2.94 -2.16
C LEU A 52 2.47 -4.13 -2.91
N ARG A 53 3.04 -4.46 -4.04
CA ARG A 53 2.59 -5.59 -4.82
C ARG A 53 2.77 -6.90 -4.04
N GLU A 54 3.88 -7.04 -3.35
CA GLU A 54 4.12 -8.24 -2.55
C GLU A 54 3.14 -8.35 -1.39
N TRP A 55 2.86 -7.21 -0.75
CA TRP A 55 2.01 -7.21 0.44
C TRP A 55 0.53 -7.33 0.10
N TYR A 56 0.10 -6.66 -0.96
CA TYR A 56 -1.32 -6.51 -1.26
C TYR A 56 -1.71 -7.02 -2.64
N GLY A 57 -0.81 -7.70 -3.34
CA GLY A 57 -1.11 -8.18 -4.68
C GLY A 57 -2.32 -9.11 -4.73
N GLN A 58 -2.48 -9.94 -3.71
CA GLN A 58 -3.59 -10.88 -3.67
C GLN A 58 -4.92 -10.17 -3.39
N VAL A 59 -4.86 -9.12 -2.59
CA VAL A 59 -6.06 -8.34 -2.27
C VAL A 59 -6.53 -7.58 -3.49
N ALA A 60 -5.59 -7.07 -4.27
CA ALA A 60 -5.89 -6.24 -5.42
C ALA A 60 -6.15 -7.03 -6.70
N ALA A 61 -5.85 -8.32 -6.68
CA ALA A 61 -6.08 -9.16 -7.86
C ALA A 61 -7.57 -9.44 -8.01
#